data_7ab210a32fdabb0949344dbf11747e9d
#
_entry.id   7ab210a32fdabb0949344dbf11747e9d
#
_cell.length_a   1.000
_cell.length_b   1.000
_cell.length_c   1.000
_cell.angle_alpha   90.00
_cell.angle_beta   90.00
_cell.angle_gamma   90.00
#
_symmetry.space_group_name_H-M   'P 1'
#
loop_
_entity.id
_entity.type
_entity.pdbx_description
1 polymer ?
#
loop_
_entity_poly.entity_id
_entity_poly.type
_entity_poly.pdbx_seq_one_letter_code
_entity_poly.pdbx_strand_id
1 'polypeptide(L)'
;MSKGQPSTLIVDGHLDLAYNALFHRRDLTQSVSTLREREDPYFGQKAGGPHPDALRKRPRADAGRGNPTVSLPQMRAGQVGIVLSTIMSRVQVPNSALVDGMRTQAAAHAMGQAHLHYYKALEREGELAFIHTVDDLDRLVDVWHAPSADAPIGLVLSMESADPILGPDDVEAWVAAGLRSVSLTHFGINTWGHGTGTKGGLYPCAYPLLEALQAAGVALDVTHAADVAFWQLLDAWDGPVHASHCNCRALVPGQRHLSDEMIKAILDRDGVIGVVFAEPMLNPSWNFDDPASFPPTAQRPMAAVVDHIDHICQLAGNADHVAFGTDLDGGFGREWAPTDYDTITDLQRFLQILEVRGYDPSQVEAIAHGNMLRFLRRVLPGQGTTS
;
A
#
# COMPACT_ATOMS: atom_id res chain seq x y z
N MET A 1 -13.75 -0.28 31.15
CA MET A 1 -14.14 -0.58 29.78
C MET A 1 -15.36 0.27 29.46
N SER A 2 -15.20 1.39 28.76
CA SER A 2 -16.31 2.21 28.27
C SER A 2 -17.08 1.38 27.25
N LYS A 3 -18.41 1.51 27.23
CA LYS A 3 -19.27 0.90 26.21
C LYS A 3 -18.75 1.38 24.85
N GLY A 4 -18.25 0.43 24.02
CA GLY A 4 -17.55 0.72 22.80
C GLY A 4 -18.39 1.60 21.86
N GLN A 5 -17.77 2.64 21.34
CA GLN A 5 -18.23 3.24 20.09
C GLN A 5 -18.27 2.13 19.02
N PRO A 6 -19.28 2.13 18.14
CA PRO A 6 -19.28 1.21 17.03
C PRO A 6 -17.98 1.40 16.25
N SER A 7 -17.28 0.31 15.95
CA SER A 7 -16.05 0.37 15.15
C SER A 7 -16.41 0.78 13.72
N THR A 8 -15.64 1.72 13.16
CA THR A 8 -15.85 2.28 11.82
C THR A 8 -15.18 1.40 10.77
N LEU A 9 -15.86 1.16 9.64
CA LEU A 9 -15.23 0.54 8.48
C LEU A 9 -13.96 1.34 8.08
N ILE A 10 -12.89 0.63 7.78
CA ILE A 10 -11.67 1.20 7.22
C ILE A 10 -11.43 0.60 5.84
N VAL A 11 -11.08 1.47 4.88
CA VAL A 11 -10.55 1.08 3.58
C VAL A 11 -9.07 1.46 3.52
N ASP A 12 -8.21 0.47 3.34
CA ASP A 12 -6.77 0.69 3.24
C ASP A 12 -6.33 0.67 1.76
N GLY A 13 -5.76 1.77 1.31
CA GLY A 13 -5.32 1.96 -0.08
C GLY A 13 -4.07 1.18 -0.47
N HIS A 14 -3.39 0.51 0.47
CA HIS A 14 -2.19 -0.26 0.14
C HIS A 14 -1.78 -1.26 1.20
N LEU A 15 -1.81 -2.55 0.85
CA LEU A 15 -1.22 -3.64 1.65
C LEU A 15 -0.61 -4.73 0.75
N ASP A 16 0.57 -5.20 1.12
CA ASP A 16 1.35 -6.24 0.43
C ASP A 16 1.05 -7.66 0.94
N LEU A 17 -0.23 -8.08 0.98
CA LEU A 17 -0.61 -9.36 1.59
C LEU A 17 0.06 -10.56 0.91
N ALA A 18 0.05 -10.64 -0.43
CA ALA A 18 0.66 -11.75 -1.16
C ALA A 18 2.19 -11.78 -1.02
N TYR A 19 2.83 -10.60 -0.99
CA TYR A 19 4.27 -10.49 -0.75
C TYR A 19 4.65 -11.06 0.62
N ASN A 20 3.90 -10.69 1.67
CA ASN A 20 4.09 -11.22 3.00
C ASN A 20 3.91 -12.74 3.07
N ALA A 21 2.89 -13.27 2.41
CA ALA A 21 2.64 -14.71 2.39
C ALA A 21 3.70 -15.49 1.63
N LEU A 22 4.09 -15.05 0.44
CA LEU A 22 4.94 -15.82 -0.46
C LEU A 22 6.43 -15.56 -0.22
N PHE A 23 6.82 -14.31 0.05
CA PHE A 23 8.21 -13.95 0.26
C PHE A 23 8.63 -14.15 1.72
N HIS A 24 7.84 -13.65 2.68
CA HIS A 24 8.09 -13.83 4.10
C HIS A 24 7.54 -15.14 4.66
N ARG A 25 6.78 -15.91 3.86
CA ARG A 25 6.20 -17.21 4.25
C ARG A 25 5.27 -17.12 5.46
N ARG A 26 4.52 -16.02 5.55
CA ARG A 26 3.55 -15.75 6.59
C ARG A 26 2.22 -16.43 6.26
N ASP A 27 1.66 -17.16 7.21
CA ASP A 27 0.29 -17.68 7.14
C ASP A 27 -0.66 -16.59 7.67
N LEU A 28 -1.14 -15.73 6.77
CA LEU A 28 -1.95 -14.57 7.13
C LEU A 28 -3.33 -14.92 7.70
N THR A 29 -3.75 -16.20 7.68
CA THR A 29 -4.98 -16.65 8.34
C THR A 29 -4.81 -16.81 9.86
N GLN A 30 -3.57 -16.75 10.35
CA GLN A 30 -3.25 -16.81 11.77
C GLN A 30 -3.23 -15.41 12.40
N SER A 31 -3.34 -15.39 13.74
CA SER A 31 -3.17 -14.13 14.47
C SER A 31 -1.74 -13.58 14.37
N VAL A 32 -1.58 -12.25 14.46
CA VAL A 32 -0.27 -11.61 14.51
C VAL A 32 0.60 -12.17 15.65
N SER A 33 0.01 -12.48 16.81
CA SER A 33 0.75 -13.12 17.92
C SER A 33 1.33 -14.47 17.51
N THR A 34 0.53 -15.31 16.83
CA THR A 34 0.99 -16.61 16.31
C THR A 34 2.09 -16.44 15.26
N LEU A 35 1.96 -15.45 14.36
CA LEU A 35 3.00 -15.17 13.37
C LEU A 35 4.31 -14.77 14.05
N ARG A 36 4.26 -13.87 15.03
CA ARG A 36 5.44 -13.43 15.80
C ARG A 36 6.09 -14.60 16.53
N GLU A 37 5.32 -15.46 17.20
CA GLU A 37 5.83 -16.65 17.88
C GLU A 37 6.53 -17.62 16.93
N ARG A 38 6.02 -17.76 15.70
CA ARG A 38 6.64 -18.64 14.67
C ARG A 38 7.91 -18.03 14.07
N GLU A 39 7.99 -16.72 13.96
CA GLU A 39 9.12 -16.01 13.39
C GLU A 39 10.27 -15.80 14.41
N ASP A 40 9.97 -15.60 15.68
CA ASP A 40 10.95 -15.48 16.75
C ASP A 40 11.94 -16.65 16.81
N PRO A 41 11.53 -17.93 16.72
CA PRO A 41 12.47 -19.06 16.68
C PRO A 41 13.37 -19.04 15.44
N TYR A 42 12.88 -18.53 14.32
CA TYR A 42 13.66 -18.43 13.09
C TYR A 42 14.79 -17.40 13.22
N PHE A 43 14.54 -16.30 13.92
CA PHE A 43 15.51 -15.24 14.19
C PHE A 43 16.31 -15.46 15.49
N GLY A 44 15.75 -16.14 16.47
CA GLY A 44 16.35 -16.38 17.79
C GLY A 44 17.14 -17.68 17.91
N GLN A 45 16.93 -18.65 17.03
CA GLN A 45 17.53 -19.96 17.21
C GLN A 45 18.92 -20.13 16.62
N LYS A 46 19.76 -20.74 17.44
CA LYS A 46 21.11 -21.22 17.21
C LYS A 46 21.20 -22.47 16.29
N ALA A 47 20.20 -22.78 15.50
CA ALA A 47 20.21 -24.00 14.70
C ALA A 47 21.05 -23.83 13.43
N GLY A 48 22.36 -23.80 13.55
CA GLY A 48 23.30 -23.87 12.42
C GLY A 48 23.30 -22.68 11.47
N GLY A 49 22.52 -21.64 11.76
CA GLY A 49 22.50 -20.40 11.00
C GLY A 49 23.48 -19.35 11.54
N PRO A 50 23.66 -18.22 10.85
CA PRO A 50 24.50 -17.14 11.34
C PRO A 50 24.02 -16.67 12.71
N HIS A 51 24.95 -16.34 13.59
CA HIS A 51 24.67 -15.85 14.95
C HIS A 51 23.63 -14.71 14.93
N PRO A 52 22.69 -14.63 15.90
CA PRO A 52 21.68 -13.57 15.98
C PRO A 52 22.22 -12.16 15.82
N ASP A 53 23.43 -11.90 16.34
CA ASP A 53 24.09 -10.59 16.17
C ASP A 53 24.56 -10.34 14.73
N ALA A 54 24.85 -11.38 13.95
CA ALA A 54 25.14 -11.23 12.52
C ALA A 54 23.86 -10.94 11.70
N LEU A 55 22.72 -11.48 12.13
CA LEU A 55 21.41 -11.17 11.54
C LEU A 55 20.94 -9.76 11.89
N ARG A 56 21.20 -9.29 13.12
CA ARG A 56 20.93 -7.91 13.54
C ARG A 56 21.80 -6.88 12.79
N LYS A 57 22.94 -7.31 12.25
CA LYS A 57 23.83 -6.48 11.42
C LYS A 57 23.54 -6.57 9.92
N ARG A 58 22.54 -7.38 9.52
CA ARG A 58 22.13 -7.47 8.12
C ARG A 58 21.44 -6.20 7.67
N PRO A 59 21.61 -5.86 6.37
CA PRO A 59 20.87 -4.75 5.80
C PRO A 59 19.35 -4.95 5.94
N ARG A 60 18.68 -3.90 6.07
CA ARG A 60 17.29 -3.56 6.18
C ARG A 60 16.21 -4.55 5.69
N ALA A 61 16.46 -5.31 4.64
CA ALA A 61 15.51 -6.27 4.06
C ALA A 61 15.01 -7.35 5.06
N ASP A 62 15.80 -7.60 6.12
CA ASP A 62 15.44 -8.59 7.15
C ASP A 62 14.92 -7.95 8.46
N ALA A 63 14.95 -6.63 8.59
CA ALA A 63 14.65 -5.95 9.86
C ALA A 63 13.17 -6.08 10.28
N GLY A 64 12.24 -6.01 9.33
CA GLY A 64 10.81 -6.11 9.59
C GLY A 64 10.24 -7.51 9.67
N ARG A 65 11.05 -8.52 9.39
CA ARG A 65 10.57 -9.87 9.17
C ARG A 65 10.12 -10.60 10.44
N GLY A 66 10.58 -10.22 11.60
CA GLY A 66 10.22 -10.85 12.87
C GLY A 66 9.04 -10.20 13.61
N ASN A 67 8.50 -9.10 13.08
CA ASN A 67 7.48 -8.30 13.76
C ASN A 67 6.30 -7.94 12.85
N PRO A 68 5.55 -8.93 12.32
CA PRO A 68 4.37 -8.63 11.52
C PRO A 68 3.35 -7.81 12.31
N THR A 69 2.63 -6.95 11.61
CA THR A 69 1.56 -6.10 12.14
C THR A 69 0.21 -6.40 11.52
N VAL A 70 0.20 -7.11 10.38
CA VAL A 70 -0.98 -7.40 9.57
C VAL A 70 -1.26 -8.89 9.52
N SER A 71 -2.53 -9.26 9.71
CA SER A 71 -3.08 -10.58 9.37
C SER A 71 -4.59 -10.45 9.16
N LEU A 72 -5.22 -11.41 8.49
CA LEU A 72 -6.67 -11.37 8.21
C LEU A 72 -7.51 -11.30 9.49
N PRO A 73 -7.21 -12.06 10.57
CA PRO A 73 -7.91 -11.89 11.84
C PRO A 73 -7.78 -10.49 12.45
N GLN A 74 -6.60 -9.86 12.38
CA GLN A 74 -6.42 -8.50 12.89
C GLN A 74 -7.08 -7.45 12.00
N MET A 75 -7.10 -7.64 10.67
CA MET A 75 -7.87 -6.77 9.77
C MET A 75 -9.36 -6.80 10.13
N ARG A 76 -9.94 -7.99 10.34
CA ARG A 76 -11.34 -8.13 10.80
C ARG A 76 -11.57 -7.44 12.15
N ALA A 77 -10.70 -7.70 13.12
CA ALA A 77 -10.82 -7.09 14.45
C ALA A 77 -10.68 -5.56 14.41
N GLY A 78 -9.88 -5.02 13.48
CA GLY A 78 -9.70 -3.60 13.23
C GLY A 78 -10.72 -2.99 12.27
N GLN A 79 -11.72 -3.76 11.78
CA GLN A 79 -12.68 -3.31 10.77
C GLN A 79 -12.03 -2.80 9.48
N VAL A 80 -10.84 -3.29 9.14
CA VAL A 80 -10.21 -3.06 7.83
C VAL A 80 -10.85 -4.01 6.84
N GLY A 81 -12.01 -3.60 6.35
CA GLY A 81 -12.92 -4.46 5.60
C GLY A 81 -12.68 -4.48 4.10
N ILE A 82 -12.00 -3.47 3.56
CA ILE A 82 -11.67 -3.38 2.13
C ILE A 82 -10.21 -2.92 2.00
N VAL A 83 -9.50 -3.50 1.07
CA VAL A 83 -8.08 -3.18 0.82
C VAL A 83 -7.75 -3.17 -0.66
N LEU A 84 -6.91 -2.22 -1.08
CA LEU A 84 -6.16 -2.34 -2.31
C LEU A 84 -4.93 -3.20 -2.00
N SER A 85 -4.98 -4.47 -2.40
CA SER A 85 -3.87 -5.38 -2.13
C SER A 85 -3.06 -5.64 -3.39
N THR A 86 -1.73 -5.59 -3.22
CA THR A 86 -0.84 -5.44 -4.36
C THR A 86 -0.32 -6.77 -4.90
N ILE A 87 -0.06 -6.75 -6.20
CA ILE A 87 0.94 -7.59 -6.83
C ILE A 87 2.26 -6.82 -6.79
N MET A 88 3.15 -7.16 -5.87
CA MET A 88 4.47 -6.56 -5.76
C MET A 88 5.52 -7.53 -6.29
N SER A 89 5.92 -7.33 -7.54
CA SER A 89 6.99 -8.11 -8.16
C SER A 89 7.70 -7.24 -9.20
N ARG A 90 8.92 -6.86 -8.92
CA ARG A 90 9.68 -5.92 -9.72
C ARG A 90 10.94 -6.54 -10.29
N VAL A 91 11.45 -5.96 -11.36
CA VAL A 91 12.76 -6.30 -11.90
C VAL A 91 13.83 -5.52 -11.14
N GLN A 92 14.80 -6.24 -10.59
CA GLN A 92 15.93 -5.62 -9.92
C GLN A 92 17.03 -5.31 -10.92
N VAL A 93 17.38 -4.02 -11.02
CA VAL A 93 18.59 -3.60 -11.76
C VAL A 93 19.86 -3.93 -10.95
N PRO A 94 20.97 -4.25 -11.62
CA PRO A 94 22.27 -4.38 -10.95
C PRO A 94 22.59 -3.13 -10.12
N ASN A 95 23.10 -3.34 -8.91
CA ASN A 95 23.44 -2.29 -7.93
C ASN A 95 22.26 -1.58 -7.26
N SER A 96 21.05 -2.13 -7.31
CA SER A 96 19.97 -1.67 -6.44
C SER A 96 20.28 -1.98 -4.97
N ALA A 97 19.99 -1.05 -4.07
CA ALA A 97 20.11 -1.25 -2.62
C ALA A 97 19.08 -2.27 -2.08
N LEU A 98 18.04 -2.57 -2.85
CA LEU A 98 16.99 -3.52 -2.48
C LEU A 98 17.30 -4.90 -3.09
N VAL A 99 17.18 -5.95 -2.29
CA VAL A 99 17.68 -7.30 -2.60
C VAL A 99 16.62 -8.23 -3.18
N ASP A 100 15.34 -7.83 -3.19
CA ASP A 100 14.16 -8.67 -3.39
C ASP A 100 13.56 -8.65 -4.81
N GLY A 101 14.24 -8.05 -5.79
CA GLY A 101 13.76 -7.98 -7.18
C GLY A 101 14.08 -9.23 -8.01
N MET A 102 13.24 -9.49 -9.02
CA MET A 102 13.47 -10.52 -10.02
C MET A 102 14.58 -10.10 -10.99
N ARG A 103 15.25 -11.07 -11.61
CA ARG A 103 16.35 -10.79 -12.56
C ARG A 103 15.89 -10.50 -13.98
N THR A 104 14.66 -10.87 -14.30
CA THR A 104 14.06 -10.71 -15.62
C THR A 104 12.59 -10.35 -15.50
N GLN A 105 12.04 -9.69 -16.52
CA GLN A 105 10.62 -9.40 -16.59
C GLN A 105 9.76 -10.67 -16.62
N ALA A 106 10.21 -11.72 -17.31
CA ALA A 106 9.51 -13.01 -17.30
C ALA A 106 9.42 -13.62 -15.88
N ALA A 107 10.46 -13.47 -15.05
CA ALA A 107 10.43 -13.92 -13.67
C ALA A 107 9.52 -13.03 -12.81
N ALA A 108 9.50 -11.71 -13.06
CA ALA A 108 8.58 -10.79 -12.39
C ALA A 108 7.13 -11.12 -12.75
N HIS A 109 6.82 -11.40 -14.01
CA HIS A 109 5.51 -11.87 -14.45
C HIS A 109 5.09 -13.16 -13.73
N ALA A 110 5.96 -14.18 -13.72
CA ALA A 110 5.67 -15.45 -13.06
C ALA A 110 5.39 -15.28 -11.55
N MET A 111 6.13 -14.41 -10.86
CA MET A 111 5.89 -14.09 -9.46
C MET A 111 4.59 -13.30 -9.29
N GLY A 112 4.30 -12.35 -10.17
CA GLY A 112 3.02 -11.61 -10.17
C GLY A 112 1.83 -12.56 -10.33
N GLN A 113 1.93 -13.57 -11.20
CA GLN A 113 0.91 -14.62 -11.32
C GLN A 113 0.79 -15.47 -10.05
N ALA A 114 1.90 -15.72 -9.34
CA ALA A 114 1.85 -16.42 -8.05
C ALA A 114 1.10 -15.60 -6.99
N HIS A 115 1.31 -14.27 -6.92
CA HIS A 115 0.54 -13.38 -6.04
C HIS A 115 -0.96 -13.44 -6.35
N LEU A 116 -1.34 -13.32 -7.61
CA LEU A 116 -2.74 -13.44 -8.05
C LEU A 116 -3.36 -14.78 -7.64
N HIS A 117 -2.64 -15.88 -7.85
CA HIS A 117 -3.13 -17.21 -7.48
C HIS A 117 -3.27 -17.39 -5.97
N TYR A 118 -2.42 -16.76 -5.17
CA TYR A 118 -2.57 -16.73 -3.72
C TYR A 118 -3.85 -16.02 -3.30
N TYR A 119 -4.16 -14.85 -3.84
CA TYR A 119 -5.41 -14.14 -3.58
C TYR A 119 -6.63 -14.96 -3.99
N LYS A 120 -6.60 -15.61 -5.17
CA LYS A 120 -7.67 -16.50 -5.61
C LYS A 120 -7.82 -17.75 -4.73
N ALA A 121 -6.76 -18.22 -4.08
CA ALA A 121 -6.85 -19.30 -3.10
C ALA A 121 -7.60 -18.83 -1.85
N LEU A 122 -7.22 -17.68 -1.29
CA LEU A 122 -7.90 -17.09 -0.12
C LEU A 122 -9.39 -16.75 -0.43
N GLU A 123 -9.73 -16.34 -1.65
CA GLU A 123 -11.10 -16.14 -2.05
C GLU A 123 -11.90 -17.46 -2.01
N ARG A 124 -11.34 -18.55 -2.54
CA ARG A 124 -12.00 -19.88 -2.47
C ARG A 124 -12.18 -20.39 -1.04
N GLU A 125 -11.31 -19.97 -0.13
CA GLU A 125 -11.39 -20.28 1.31
C GLU A 125 -12.38 -19.36 2.06
N GLY A 126 -12.93 -18.34 1.38
CA GLY A 126 -13.86 -17.37 1.98
C GLY A 126 -13.20 -16.28 2.81
N GLU A 127 -11.87 -16.20 2.82
CA GLU A 127 -11.11 -15.21 3.55
C GLU A 127 -11.16 -13.83 2.89
N LEU A 128 -11.16 -13.80 1.55
CA LEU A 128 -11.23 -12.61 0.72
C LEU A 128 -12.44 -12.65 -0.21
N ALA A 129 -12.85 -11.50 -0.71
CA ALA A 129 -13.78 -11.36 -1.81
C ALA A 129 -13.25 -10.32 -2.80
N PHE A 130 -13.03 -10.72 -4.06
CA PHE A 130 -12.61 -9.79 -5.10
C PHE A 130 -13.71 -8.76 -5.38
N ILE A 131 -13.28 -7.52 -5.60
CA ILE A 131 -14.12 -6.40 -6.00
C ILE A 131 -13.81 -6.10 -7.47
N HIS A 132 -14.67 -6.56 -8.36
CA HIS A 132 -14.53 -6.36 -9.80
C HIS A 132 -15.38 -5.18 -10.29
N THR A 133 -16.51 -4.91 -9.62
CA THR A 133 -17.53 -3.95 -10.02
C THR A 133 -17.94 -3.04 -8.86
N VAL A 134 -18.66 -1.96 -9.17
CA VAL A 134 -19.30 -1.11 -8.14
C VAL A 134 -20.27 -1.89 -7.27
N ASP A 135 -21.02 -2.83 -7.85
CA ASP A 135 -21.96 -3.66 -7.08
C ASP A 135 -21.24 -4.57 -6.09
N ASP A 136 -20.08 -5.12 -6.46
CA ASP A 136 -19.27 -5.89 -5.52
C ASP A 136 -18.80 -5.03 -4.37
N LEU A 137 -18.36 -3.80 -4.68
CA LEU A 137 -17.93 -2.82 -3.67
C LEU A 137 -19.09 -2.51 -2.70
N ASP A 138 -20.25 -2.13 -3.23
CA ASP A 138 -21.41 -1.73 -2.41
C ASP A 138 -21.92 -2.90 -1.56
N ARG A 139 -21.98 -4.11 -2.11
CA ARG A 139 -22.32 -5.33 -1.35
C ARG A 139 -21.35 -5.56 -0.18
N LEU A 140 -20.05 -5.38 -0.38
CA LEU A 140 -19.06 -5.56 0.70
C LEU A 140 -19.13 -4.43 1.73
N VAL A 141 -19.38 -3.20 1.33
CA VAL A 141 -19.67 -2.10 2.26
C VAL A 141 -20.86 -2.46 3.15
N ASP A 142 -21.93 -3.00 2.58
CA ASP A 142 -23.10 -3.44 3.36
C ASP A 142 -22.75 -4.57 4.34
N VAL A 143 -21.96 -5.55 3.94
CA VAL A 143 -21.46 -6.61 4.84
C VAL A 143 -20.70 -6.00 6.02
N TRP A 144 -19.86 -4.99 5.77
CA TRP A 144 -19.03 -4.38 6.80
C TRP A 144 -19.73 -3.32 7.66
N HIS A 145 -20.98 -2.96 7.37
CA HIS A 145 -21.80 -2.18 8.31
C HIS A 145 -22.21 -3.01 9.56
N ALA A 146 -22.31 -4.34 9.44
CA ALA A 146 -22.60 -5.24 10.56
C ALA A 146 -21.87 -6.59 10.35
N PRO A 147 -20.53 -6.61 10.38
CA PRO A 147 -19.77 -7.77 9.97
C PRO A 147 -19.90 -8.92 10.96
N SER A 148 -19.98 -10.15 10.43
CA SER A 148 -19.73 -11.36 11.20
C SER A 148 -18.23 -11.49 11.50
N ALA A 149 -17.89 -12.37 12.45
CA ALA A 149 -16.49 -12.64 12.79
C ALA A 149 -15.67 -13.17 11.59
N ASP A 150 -16.35 -13.84 10.65
CA ASP A 150 -15.75 -14.44 9.46
C ASP A 150 -16.09 -13.65 8.18
N ALA A 151 -16.46 -12.36 8.29
CA ALA A 151 -16.75 -11.54 7.12
C ALA A 151 -15.53 -11.51 6.18
N PRO A 152 -15.72 -11.77 4.86
CA PRO A 152 -14.63 -11.71 3.91
C PRO A 152 -14.09 -10.28 3.79
N ILE A 153 -12.77 -10.14 3.64
CA ILE A 153 -12.16 -8.85 3.39
C ILE A 153 -12.25 -8.57 1.88
N GLY A 154 -12.81 -7.41 1.52
CA GLY A 154 -12.90 -6.97 0.14
C GLY A 154 -11.53 -6.65 -0.42
N LEU A 155 -11.21 -7.21 -1.58
CA LEU A 155 -9.93 -7.01 -2.26
C LEU A 155 -10.14 -6.33 -3.61
N VAL A 156 -9.60 -5.12 -3.75
CA VAL A 156 -9.35 -4.48 -5.05
C VAL A 156 -7.93 -4.82 -5.45
N LEU A 157 -7.76 -5.53 -6.56
CA LEU A 157 -6.42 -5.92 -7.01
C LEU A 157 -5.68 -4.71 -7.57
N SER A 158 -4.53 -4.42 -6.99
CA SER A 158 -3.59 -3.40 -7.44
C SER A 158 -2.24 -4.02 -7.82
N MET A 159 -1.40 -3.24 -8.48
CA MET A 159 -0.04 -3.68 -8.84
C MET A 159 0.96 -2.59 -8.52
N GLU A 160 1.95 -2.92 -7.70
CA GLU A 160 3.05 -2.03 -7.34
C GLU A 160 4.29 -2.40 -8.14
N SER A 161 4.66 -1.53 -9.07
CA SER A 161 5.49 -1.75 -10.25
C SER A 161 4.80 -2.61 -11.33
N ALA A 162 4.65 -2.04 -12.51
CA ALA A 162 4.08 -2.73 -13.67
C ALA A 162 5.06 -3.73 -14.33
N ASP A 163 6.17 -4.06 -13.69
CA ASP A 163 7.15 -5.02 -14.22
C ASP A 163 6.56 -6.41 -14.54
N PRO A 164 5.52 -6.91 -13.83
CA PRO A 164 4.84 -8.15 -14.22
C PRO A 164 4.08 -8.09 -15.55
N ILE A 165 3.72 -6.93 -16.05
CA ILE A 165 3.03 -6.77 -17.33
C ILE A 165 4.06 -6.86 -18.45
N LEU A 166 3.96 -7.87 -19.34
CA LEU A 166 4.96 -8.14 -20.37
C LEU A 166 4.92 -7.13 -21.54
N GLY A 167 3.78 -6.46 -21.72
CA GLY A 167 3.56 -5.45 -22.76
C GLY A 167 2.10 -5.02 -22.81
N PRO A 168 1.74 -4.08 -23.70
CA PRO A 168 0.37 -3.60 -23.84
C PRO A 168 -0.65 -4.72 -24.08
N ASP A 169 -0.28 -5.75 -24.85
CA ASP A 169 -1.14 -6.88 -25.19
C ASP A 169 -1.46 -7.78 -23.96
N ASP A 170 -0.71 -7.67 -22.88
CA ASP A 170 -0.91 -8.44 -21.65
C ASP A 170 -1.91 -7.77 -20.68
N VAL A 171 -2.27 -6.51 -20.92
CA VAL A 171 -3.12 -5.69 -20.03
C VAL A 171 -4.51 -6.31 -19.87
N GLU A 172 -5.13 -6.74 -20.99
CA GLU A 172 -6.47 -7.33 -20.97
C GLU A 172 -6.55 -8.54 -20.02
N ALA A 173 -5.54 -9.41 -20.02
CA ALA A 173 -5.49 -10.59 -19.15
C ALA A 173 -5.43 -10.21 -17.68
N TRP A 174 -4.66 -9.18 -17.31
CA TRP A 174 -4.58 -8.69 -15.93
C TRP A 174 -5.89 -8.02 -15.48
N VAL A 175 -6.51 -7.23 -16.35
CA VAL A 175 -7.79 -6.56 -16.06
C VAL A 175 -8.93 -7.57 -15.92
N ALA A 176 -8.97 -8.60 -16.78
CA ALA A 176 -9.90 -9.73 -16.66
C ALA A 176 -9.67 -10.53 -15.36
N ALA A 177 -8.42 -10.58 -14.87
CA ALA A 177 -8.10 -11.20 -13.58
C ALA A 177 -8.48 -10.33 -12.37
N GLY A 178 -8.89 -9.08 -12.57
CA GLY A 178 -9.37 -8.17 -11.54
C GLY A 178 -8.50 -6.94 -11.28
N LEU A 179 -7.42 -6.71 -12.04
CA LEU A 179 -6.54 -5.55 -11.85
C LEU A 179 -7.30 -4.24 -12.07
N ARG A 180 -7.21 -3.30 -11.11
CA ARG A 180 -7.93 -2.01 -11.15
C ARG A 180 -7.05 -0.78 -10.88
N SER A 181 -5.84 -0.99 -10.35
CA SER A 181 -4.89 0.10 -10.09
C SER A 181 -3.46 -0.37 -10.35
N VAL A 182 -2.64 0.48 -10.96
CA VAL A 182 -1.23 0.16 -11.29
C VAL A 182 -0.34 1.36 -11.05
N SER A 183 0.77 1.17 -10.30
CA SER A 183 1.93 2.05 -10.38
C SER A 183 2.94 1.49 -11.39
N LEU A 184 3.53 2.36 -12.23
CA LEU A 184 4.48 1.89 -13.24
C LEU A 184 5.82 1.47 -12.66
N THR A 185 6.20 2.08 -11.54
CA THR A 185 7.54 1.98 -10.97
C THR A 185 7.50 1.75 -9.47
N HIS A 186 8.60 1.25 -8.92
CA HIS A 186 8.87 1.14 -7.49
C HIS A 186 10.20 1.85 -7.16
N PHE A 187 10.98 1.39 -6.21
CA PHE A 187 12.32 1.92 -5.96
C PHE A 187 13.30 1.59 -7.10
N GLY A 188 14.14 2.55 -7.47
CA GLY A 188 15.19 2.35 -8.47
C GLY A 188 14.69 2.47 -9.91
N ILE A 189 15.39 1.80 -10.81
CA ILE A 189 15.04 1.73 -12.23
C ILE A 189 14.20 0.49 -12.46
N ASN A 190 13.08 0.65 -13.12
CA ASN A 190 12.11 -0.39 -13.45
C ASN A 190 12.03 -0.58 -14.97
N THR A 191 11.30 -1.57 -15.46
CA THR A 191 11.15 -1.85 -16.89
C THR A 191 10.60 -0.66 -17.69
N TRP A 192 9.70 0.10 -17.09
CA TRP A 192 8.92 1.16 -17.76
C TRP A 192 9.45 2.57 -17.51
N GLY A 193 10.34 2.73 -16.53
CA GLY A 193 10.89 4.04 -16.21
C GLY A 193 11.61 4.09 -14.86
N HIS A 194 11.80 5.30 -14.42
CA HIS A 194 12.52 5.62 -13.20
C HIS A 194 11.56 5.77 -12.01
N GLY A 195 11.85 5.04 -10.94
CA GLY A 195 11.15 5.13 -9.66
C GLY A 195 11.95 5.84 -8.58
N THR A 196 11.44 5.77 -7.36
CA THR A 196 12.00 6.41 -6.16
C THR A 196 13.51 6.19 -6.04
N GLY A 197 14.24 7.26 -5.73
CA GLY A 197 15.70 7.25 -5.57
C GLY A 197 16.46 7.42 -6.88
N THR A 198 15.80 7.69 -8.00
CA THR A 198 16.42 7.96 -9.30
C THR A 198 16.01 9.30 -9.89
N LYS A 199 16.68 9.76 -10.95
CA LYS A 199 16.49 11.11 -11.51
C LYS A 199 15.87 11.12 -12.92
N GLY A 200 15.55 9.93 -13.48
CA GLY A 200 15.02 9.83 -14.85
C GLY A 200 13.50 9.87 -14.91
N GLY A 201 13.00 9.78 -16.13
CA GLY A 201 11.58 9.73 -16.46
C GLY A 201 11.15 8.35 -16.98
N LEU A 202 10.03 8.32 -17.71
CA LEU A 202 9.51 7.16 -18.38
C LEU A 202 10.36 6.78 -19.58
N TYR A 203 10.43 5.49 -19.88
CA TYR A 203 10.99 5.02 -21.13
C TYR A 203 9.95 5.09 -22.27
N PRO A 204 10.37 5.19 -23.54
CA PRO A 204 9.43 5.25 -24.68
C PRO A 204 8.45 4.08 -24.73
N CYS A 205 8.84 2.89 -24.27
CA CYS A 205 7.98 1.71 -24.22
C CYS A 205 6.86 1.79 -23.18
N ALA A 206 6.93 2.73 -22.22
CA ALA A 206 5.87 2.94 -21.22
C ALA A 206 4.60 3.57 -21.80
N TYR A 207 4.72 4.40 -22.83
CA TYR A 207 3.57 5.13 -23.37
C TYR A 207 2.50 4.22 -23.99
N PRO A 208 2.84 3.23 -24.85
CA PRO A 208 1.84 2.26 -25.31
C PRO A 208 1.20 1.44 -24.17
N LEU A 209 1.96 1.16 -23.10
CA LEU A 209 1.39 0.49 -21.92
C LEU A 209 0.39 1.38 -21.20
N LEU A 210 0.70 2.67 -21.02
CA LEU A 210 -0.22 3.65 -20.40
C LEU A 210 -1.50 3.77 -21.23
N GLU A 211 -1.41 3.85 -22.55
CA GLU A 211 -2.58 3.88 -23.44
C GLU A 211 -3.46 2.64 -23.26
N ALA A 212 -2.87 1.45 -23.20
CA ALA A 212 -3.59 0.19 -23.01
C ALA A 212 -4.26 0.12 -21.61
N LEU A 213 -3.55 0.51 -20.54
CA LEU A 213 -4.09 0.55 -19.18
C LEU A 213 -5.25 1.54 -19.06
N GLN A 214 -5.11 2.73 -19.66
CA GLN A 214 -6.16 3.74 -19.65
C GLN A 214 -7.40 3.28 -20.44
N ALA A 215 -7.20 2.71 -21.61
CA ALA A 215 -8.30 2.14 -22.42
C ALA A 215 -9.04 1.01 -21.70
N ALA A 216 -8.35 0.26 -20.87
CA ALA A 216 -8.92 -0.81 -20.05
C ALA A 216 -9.57 -0.30 -18.73
N GLY A 217 -9.59 1.02 -18.48
CA GLY A 217 -10.22 1.61 -17.30
C GLY A 217 -9.49 1.39 -15.98
N VAL A 218 -8.17 1.11 -16.02
CA VAL A 218 -7.33 0.99 -14.82
C VAL A 218 -7.03 2.37 -14.26
N ALA A 219 -6.94 2.52 -12.93
CA ALA A 219 -6.48 3.74 -12.30
C ALA A 219 -4.95 3.81 -12.28
N LEU A 220 -4.42 5.01 -12.46
CA LEU A 220 -2.99 5.27 -12.31
C LEU A 220 -2.66 5.56 -10.84
N ASP A 221 -1.77 4.78 -10.27
CA ASP A 221 -1.12 5.06 -9.00
C ASP A 221 0.24 5.73 -9.26
N VAL A 222 0.39 6.97 -8.81
CA VAL A 222 1.63 7.74 -8.99
C VAL A 222 2.66 7.51 -7.88
N THR A 223 2.36 6.64 -6.93
CA THR A 223 3.28 6.25 -5.86
C THR A 223 4.56 5.69 -6.46
N HIS A 224 5.69 5.99 -5.84
CA HIS A 224 7.04 5.59 -6.28
C HIS A 224 7.54 6.16 -7.61
N ALA A 225 6.80 6.98 -8.32
CA ALA A 225 7.34 7.64 -9.51
C ALA A 225 8.48 8.60 -9.13
N ALA A 226 9.60 8.57 -9.88
CA ALA A 226 10.61 9.62 -9.78
C ALA A 226 10.01 10.96 -10.21
N ASP A 227 10.55 12.08 -9.72
CA ASP A 227 9.96 13.42 -9.96
C ASP A 227 9.69 13.71 -11.44
N VAL A 228 10.62 13.34 -12.31
CA VAL A 228 10.44 13.51 -13.77
C VAL A 228 9.35 12.56 -14.30
N ALA A 229 9.37 11.30 -13.85
CA ALA A 229 8.39 10.31 -14.25
C ALA A 229 6.97 10.69 -13.79
N PHE A 230 6.82 11.26 -12.59
CA PHE A 230 5.54 11.72 -12.07
C PHE A 230 4.83 12.69 -13.03
N TRP A 231 5.54 13.71 -13.49
CA TRP A 231 4.95 14.70 -14.40
C TRP A 231 4.66 14.11 -15.79
N GLN A 232 5.54 13.24 -16.29
CA GLN A 232 5.32 12.52 -17.55
C GLN A 232 4.12 11.56 -17.48
N LEU A 233 3.90 10.92 -16.32
CA LEU A 233 2.72 10.10 -16.09
C LEU A 233 1.44 10.96 -16.18
N LEU A 234 1.41 12.09 -15.48
CA LEU A 234 0.23 12.98 -15.50
C LEU A 234 -0.02 13.60 -16.88
N ASP A 235 1.04 13.91 -17.63
CA ASP A 235 0.92 14.45 -19.00
C ASP A 235 0.37 13.41 -19.99
N ALA A 236 0.64 12.13 -19.75
CA ALA A 236 0.23 11.04 -20.64
C ALA A 236 -1.06 10.33 -20.19
N TRP A 237 -1.71 10.81 -19.11
CA TRP A 237 -2.84 10.11 -18.50
C TRP A 237 -4.02 11.04 -18.24
N ASP A 238 -5.18 10.71 -18.82
CA ASP A 238 -6.44 11.46 -18.62
C ASP A 238 -7.41 10.76 -17.65
N GLY A 239 -7.12 9.51 -17.29
CA GLY A 239 -7.96 8.69 -16.40
C GLY A 239 -7.85 9.04 -14.91
N PRO A 240 -8.50 8.26 -14.03
CA PRO A 240 -8.39 8.43 -12.59
C PRO A 240 -6.94 8.27 -12.09
N VAL A 241 -6.54 9.16 -11.17
CA VAL A 241 -5.20 9.18 -10.56
C VAL A 241 -5.33 9.15 -9.04
N HIS A 242 -4.46 8.40 -8.38
CA HIS A 242 -4.29 8.45 -6.93
C HIS A 242 -2.82 8.24 -6.55
N ALA A 243 -2.50 8.49 -5.30
CA ALA A 243 -1.27 8.00 -4.68
C ALA A 243 -1.67 7.03 -3.59
N SER A 244 -1.46 5.74 -3.79
CA SER A 244 -1.94 4.70 -2.88
C SER A 244 -1.35 4.83 -1.49
N HIS A 245 -0.05 5.21 -1.38
CA HIS A 245 0.67 5.32 -0.12
C HIS A 245 1.81 6.34 -0.21
N CYS A 246 1.52 7.60 0.10
CA CYS A 246 2.49 8.72 0.08
C CYS A 246 2.28 9.69 1.23
N ASN A 247 3.37 10.30 1.70
CA ASN A 247 3.36 11.38 2.67
C ASN A 247 3.88 12.68 2.06
N CYS A 248 3.99 13.77 2.84
CA CYS A 248 4.28 15.11 2.38
C CYS A 248 5.78 15.42 2.48
N ARG A 249 6.39 15.85 1.37
CA ARG A 249 7.81 16.22 1.28
C ARG A 249 8.11 17.48 2.12
N ALA A 250 7.13 18.34 2.32
CA ALA A 250 7.26 19.50 3.18
C ALA A 250 7.55 19.15 4.64
N LEU A 251 7.08 18.00 5.12
CA LEU A 251 7.26 17.54 6.50
C LEU A 251 8.46 16.58 6.64
N VAL A 252 8.64 15.69 5.68
CA VAL A 252 9.76 14.76 5.63
C VAL A 252 10.42 14.85 4.26
N PRO A 253 11.59 15.50 4.15
CA PRO A 253 12.29 15.70 2.88
C PRO A 253 12.65 14.37 2.19
N GLY A 254 12.54 14.33 0.88
CA GLY A 254 12.96 13.18 0.07
C GLY A 254 12.01 12.91 -1.10
N GLN A 255 12.53 12.28 -2.14
CA GLN A 255 11.80 11.98 -3.37
C GLN A 255 10.68 10.94 -3.15
N ARG A 256 10.74 10.15 -2.08
CA ARG A 256 9.69 9.18 -1.73
C ARG A 256 8.36 9.88 -1.41
N HIS A 257 8.40 11.15 -1.08
CA HIS A 257 7.26 11.96 -0.68
C HIS A 257 6.81 12.90 -1.79
N LEU A 258 5.51 13.24 -1.80
CA LEU A 258 4.94 14.19 -2.74
C LEU A 258 5.31 15.62 -2.35
N SER A 259 5.75 16.44 -3.32
CA SER A 259 5.83 17.89 -3.13
C SER A 259 4.42 18.51 -3.11
N ASP A 260 4.30 19.76 -2.66
CA ASP A 260 3.03 20.47 -2.62
C ASP A 260 2.42 20.64 -4.03
N GLU A 261 3.27 20.79 -5.05
CA GLU A 261 2.83 20.86 -6.46
C GLU A 261 2.29 19.49 -6.93
N MET A 262 2.94 18.39 -6.55
CA MET A 262 2.46 17.05 -6.87
C MET A 262 1.15 16.74 -6.16
N ILE A 263 1.03 17.09 -4.88
CA ILE A 263 -0.23 16.99 -4.13
C ILE A 263 -1.33 17.74 -4.86
N LYS A 264 -1.14 19.02 -5.18
CA LYS A 264 -2.13 19.84 -5.90
C LYS A 264 -2.52 19.22 -7.24
N ALA A 265 -1.57 18.70 -8.01
CA ALA A 265 -1.84 18.05 -9.28
C ALA A 265 -2.73 16.79 -9.15
N ILE A 266 -2.61 16.04 -8.05
CA ILE A 266 -3.51 14.92 -7.72
C ILE A 266 -4.90 15.45 -7.32
N LEU A 267 -4.95 16.50 -6.48
CA LEU A 267 -6.19 17.12 -6.04
C LEU A 267 -6.99 17.69 -7.21
N ASP A 268 -6.34 18.38 -8.17
CA ASP A 268 -6.96 18.96 -9.36
C ASP A 268 -7.63 17.90 -10.26
N ARG A 269 -7.25 16.63 -10.11
CA ARG A 269 -7.85 15.47 -10.79
C ARG A 269 -8.88 14.71 -9.92
N ASP A 270 -9.31 15.31 -8.81
CA ASP A 270 -10.17 14.66 -7.81
C ASP A 270 -9.61 13.32 -7.33
N GLY A 271 -8.26 13.24 -7.21
CA GLY A 271 -7.55 12.06 -6.75
C GLY A 271 -7.57 11.94 -5.24
N VAL A 272 -7.09 10.79 -4.74
CA VAL A 272 -6.98 10.47 -3.31
C VAL A 272 -5.54 10.11 -2.97
N ILE A 273 -5.08 10.54 -1.80
CA ILE A 273 -3.74 10.28 -1.29
C ILE A 273 -3.85 9.43 -0.02
N GLY A 274 -3.35 8.20 -0.08
CA GLY A 274 -3.22 7.32 1.06
C GLY A 274 -2.00 7.70 1.91
N VAL A 275 -2.20 7.90 3.22
CA VAL A 275 -1.11 8.24 4.14
C VAL A 275 -0.44 6.99 4.71
N VAL A 276 0.89 7.04 4.84
CA VAL A 276 1.74 5.91 5.22
C VAL A 276 2.07 5.94 6.70
N PHE A 277 2.12 4.75 7.31
CA PHE A 277 2.44 4.57 8.73
C PHE A 277 3.88 4.09 8.97
N ALA A 278 4.75 4.19 7.98
CA ALA A 278 6.15 3.80 8.10
C ALA A 278 7.01 4.92 8.72
N GLU A 279 7.74 4.62 9.78
CA GLU A 279 8.63 5.56 10.47
C GLU A 279 9.60 6.30 9.54
N PRO A 280 10.20 5.66 8.52
CA PRO A 280 11.04 6.36 7.55
C PRO A 280 10.33 7.49 6.80
N MET A 281 9.00 7.46 6.75
CA MET A 281 8.19 8.47 6.08
C MET A 281 7.53 9.47 7.03
N LEU A 282 7.78 9.31 8.34
CA LEU A 282 7.27 10.17 9.40
C LEU A 282 8.37 10.98 10.10
N ASN A 283 9.61 10.51 10.00
CA ASN A 283 10.72 11.06 10.74
C ASN A 283 11.69 11.79 9.82
N PRO A 284 11.77 13.14 9.88
CA PRO A 284 12.68 13.91 9.03
C PRO A 284 14.18 13.65 9.30
N SER A 285 14.52 13.00 10.44
CA SER A 285 15.88 12.58 10.75
C SER A 285 16.28 11.26 10.11
N TRP A 286 15.34 10.55 9.48
CA TRP A 286 15.63 9.30 8.80
C TRP A 286 16.39 9.54 7.51
N ASN A 287 17.53 8.88 7.35
CA ASN A 287 18.31 8.95 6.15
C ASN A 287 18.62 7.53 5.66
N PHE A 288 18.06 7.18 4.52
CA PHE A 288 18.27 5.87 3.91
C PHE A 288 19.72 5.61 3.50
N ASP A 289 20.49 6.68 3.28
CA ASP A 289 21.91 6.61 2.89
C ASP A 289 22.86 6.55 4.09
N ASP A 290 22.34 6.77 5.31
CA ASP A 290 23.13 6.71 6.55
C ASP A 290 22.67 5.53 7.43
N PRO A 291 23.43 4.42 7.47
CA PRO A 291 23.13 3.29 8.35
C PRO A 291 23.07 3.65 9.85
N ALA A 292 23.69 4.74 10.27
CA ALA A 292 23.64 5.21 11.65
C ALA A 292 22.27 5.83 12.02
N SER A 293 21.47 6.21 11.02
CA SER A 293 20.08 6.65 11.25
C SER A 293 19.13 5.50 11.58
N PHE A 294 19.61 4.26 11.59
CA PHE A 294 18.86 3.04 11.80
C PHE A 294 19.18 2.29 13.08
N PRO A 295 18.18 1.85 13.89
CA PRO A 295 16.83 2.42 13.96
C PRO A 295 16.92 3.88 14.41
N PRO A 296 15.96 4.73 14.08
CA PRO A 296 15.98 6.12 14.48
C PRO A 296 15.99 6.21 16.01
N THR A 297 16.78 7.13 16.55
CA THR A 297 16.91 7.32 17.99
C THR A 297 15.64 7.90 18.65
N ALA A 298 14.71 8.41 17.84
CA ALA A 298 13.45 8.99 18.27
C ALA A 298 12.35 8.65 17.26
N GLN A 299 11.70 7.49 17.43
CA GLN A 299 10.52 7.13 16.66
C GLN A 299 9.36 8.07 16.94
N ARG A 300 8.49 8.25 15.95
CA ARG A 300 7.33 9.14 16.02
C ARG A 300 6.07 8.37 16.44
N PRO A 301 5.16 9.00 17.19
CA PRO A 301 3.85 8.40 17.45
C PRO A 301 2.92 8.50 16.25
N MET A 302 1.79 7.78 16.27
CA MET A 302 0.76 7.85 15.22
C MET A 302 0.27 9.29 14.94
N ALA A 303 0.32 10.17 15.92
CA ALA A 303 -0.01 11.59 15.72
C ALA A 303 0.82 12.27 14.62
N ALA A 304 2.02 11.77 14.32
CA ALA A 304 2.83 12.28 13.21
C ALA A 304 2.21 11.97 11.83
N VAL A 305 1.42 10.91 11.71
CA VAL A 305 0.64 10.64 10.49
C VAL A 305 -0.42 11.72 10.29
N VAL A 306 -1.05 12.20 11.39
CA VAL A 306 -2.05 13.27 11.32
C VAL A 306 -1.44 14.57 10.81
N ASP A 307 -0.17 14.86 11.10
CA ASP A 307 0.51 16.05 10.57
C ASP A 307 0.53 16.05 9.02
N HIS A 308 0.71 14.86 8.40
CA HIS A 308 0.63 14.71 6.95
C HIS A 308 -0.80 14.86 6.42
N ILE A 309 -1.79 14.32 7.14
CA ILE A 309 -3.22 14.50 6.82
C ILE A 309 -3.57 15.99 6.87
N ASP A 310 -3.20 16.69 7.94
CA ASP A 310 -3.43 18.13 8.09
C ASP A 310 -2.84 18.93 6.91
N HIS A 311 -1.62 18.59 6.51
CA HIS A 311 -0.94 19.30 5.40
C HIS A 311 -1.69 19.11 4.07
N ILE A 312 -2.12 17.89 3.75
CA ILE A 312 -2.89 17.61 2.53
C ILE A 312 -4.25 18.32 2.60
N CYS A 313 -4.96 18.23 3.74
CA CYS A 313 -6.25 18.90 3.94
C CYS A 313 -6.14 20.43 3.83
N GLN A 314 -5.05 21.02 4.32
CA GLN A 314 -4.79 22.46 4.18
C GLN A 314 -4.58 22.86 2.72
N LEU A 315 -3.86 22.07 1.92
CA LEU A 315 -3.68 22.31 0.50
C LEU A 315 -4.98 22.15 -0.29
N ALA A 316 -5.81 21.18 0.10
CA ALA A 316 -7.11 20.89 -0.52
C ALA A 316 -8.23 21.89 -0.08
N GLY A 317 -8.11 22.45 1.11
CA GLY A 317 -9.19 23.26 1.74
C GLY A 317 -10.34 22.41 2.32
N ASN A 318 -10.21 21.09 2.31
CA ASN A 318 -11.18 20.11 2.82
C ASN A 318 -10.48 18.79 3.18
N ALA A 319 -11.23 17.80 3.68
CA ALA A 319 -10.72 16.47 4.03
C ALA A 319 -11.10 15.37 3.01
N ASP A 320 -11.48 15.74 1.77
CA ASP A 320 -12.10 14.83 0.81
C ASP A 320 -11.09 14.02 -0.03
N HIS A 321 -9.79 14.27 0.13
CA HIS A 321 -8.75 13.73 -0.74
C HIS A 321 -7.71 12.88 0.00
N VAL A 322 -7.92 12.61 1.29
CA VAL A 322 -7.02 11.81 2.12
C VAL A 322 -7.68 10.50 2.50
N ALA A 323 -6.91 9.42 2.48
CA ALA A 323 -7.33 8.09 2.90
C ALA A 323 -6.18 7.38 3.63
N PHE A 324 -6.43 6.18 4.15
CA PHE A 324 -5.36 5.29 4.55
C PHE A 324 -4.70 4.65 3.33
N GLY A 325 -3.40 4.54 3.39
CA GLY A 325 -2.54 3.76 2.51
C GLY A 325 -1.37 3.35 3.38
N THR A 326 -1.65 2.44 4.33
CA THR A 326 -0.79 2.29 5.51
C THR A 326 0.59 1.74 5.21
N ASP A 327 0.72 0.95 4.14
CA ASP A 327 1.95 0.26 3.76
C ASP A 327 2.49 -0.66 4.88
N LEU A 328 1.60 -1.09 5.80
CA LEU A 328 1.98 -1.94 6.92
C LEU A 328 2.46 -3.30 6.43
N ASP A 329 3.57 -3.76 7.00
CA ASP A 329 4.31 -4.93 6.56
C ASP A 329 4.83 -4.86 5.10
N GLY A 330 4.88 -3.67 4.48
CA GLY A 330 5.47 -3.39 3.17
C GLY A 330 7.00 -3.41 3.18
N GLY A 331 7.60 -4.56 3.50
CA GLY A 331 9.06 -4.72 3.65
C GLY A 331 9.62 -4.27 5.01
N PHE A 332 8.76 -3.97 5.97
CA PHE A 332 9.09 -3.64 7.36
C PHE A 332 8.03 -4.25 8.29
N GLY A 333 8.22 -4.16 9.59
CA GLY A 333 7.26 -4.59 10.59
C GLY A 333 7.08 -3.53 11.69
N ARG A 334 6.64 -3.97 12.86
CA ARG A 334 6.37 -3.10 14.00
C ARG A 334 7.55 -2.20 14.39
N GLU A 335 8.77 -2.64 14.16
CA GLU A 335 9.98 -1.89 14.50
C GLU A 335 10.15 -0.60 13.69
N TRP A 336 9.41 -0.44 12.60
CA TRP A 336 9.35 0.77 11.79
C TRP A 336 7.95 1.36 11.70
N ALA A 337 7.01 0.85 12.47
CA ALA A 337 5.73 1.48 12.69
C ALA A 337 5.83 2.58 13.77
N PRO A 338 4.84 3.45 13.92
CA PRO A 338 4.79 4.42 15.01
C PRO A 338 4.96 3.78 16.38
N THR A 339 5.55 4.50 17.36
CA THR A 339 5.88 3.96 18.68
C THR A 339 4.70 3.41 19.46
N ASP A 340 3.53 4.01 19.26
CA ASP A 340 2.27 3.66 19.91
C ASP A 340 1.36 2.78 19.03
N TYR A 341 1.92 2.15 17.98
CA TYR A 341 1.25 1.21 17.09
C TYR A 341 1.74 -0.21 17.35
N ASP A 342 0.84 -1.19 17.37
CA ASP A 342 1.19 -2.61 17.54
C ASP A 342 0.71 -3.49 16.38
N THR A 343 -0.55 -3.38 15.99
CA THR A 343 -1.13 -4.13 14.88
C THR A 343 -2.14 -3.27 14.11
N ILE A 344 -2.55 -3.73 12.94
CA ILE A 344 -3.54 -3.02 12.10
C ILE A 344 -4.86 -2.70 12.84
N THR A 345 -5.15 -3.38 13.96
CA THR A 345 -6.29 -3.04 14.81
C THR A 345 -6.21 -1.63 15.42
N ASP A 346 -5.00 -1.09 15.58
CA ASP A 346 -4.78 0.24 16.14
C ASP A 346 -5.27 1.37 15.25
N LEU A 347 -5.63 1.09 13.99
CA LEU A 347 -6.25 2.07 13.12
C LEU A 347 -7.58 2.59 13.70
N GLN A 348 -8.32 1.77 14.46
CA GLN A 348 -9.52 2.24 15.17
C GLN A 348 -9.17 3.29 16.25
N ARG A 349 -8.04 3.15 16.93
CA ARG A 349 -7.54 4.15 17.87
C ARG A 349 -7.02 5.40 17.16
N PHE A 350 -6.47 5.23 15.94
CA PHE A 350 -6.04 6.36 15.12
C PHE A 350 -7.20 7.29 14.75
N LEU A 351 -8.40 6.77 14.51
CA LEU A 351 -9.59 7.60 14.28
C LEU A 351 -9.88 8.55 15.46
N GLN A 352 -9.66 8.08 16.70
CA GLN A 352 -9.80 8.92 17.89
C GLN A 352 -8.73 10.03 17.96
N ILE A 353 -7.53 9.77 17.41
CA ILE A 353 -6.47 10.80 17.32
C ILE A 353 -6.89 11.90 16.33
N LEU A 354 -7.57 11.54 15.22
CA LEU A 354 -8.15 12.52 14.30
C LEU A 354 -9.20 13.40 14.98
N GLU A 355 -10.13 12.79 15.76
CA GLU A 355 -11.13 13.53 16.54
C GLU A 355 -10.47 14.50 17.54
N VAL A 356 -9.44 14.05 18.25
CA VAL A 356 -8.67 14.89 19.20
C VAL A 356 -7.93 16.02 18.48
N ARG A 357 -7.49 15.80 17.22
CA ARG A 357 -6.87 16.84 16.39
C ARG A 357 -7.88 17.91 15.95
N GLY A 358 -9.19 17.60 15.95
CA GLY A 358 -10.26 18.53 15.61
C GLY A 358 -11.03 18.19 14.34
N TYR A 359 -10.81 17.02 13.74
CA TYR A 359 -11.65 16.52 12.65
C TYR A 359 -13.04 16.16 13.21
N ASP A 360 -14.08 16.60 12.54
CA ASP A 360 -15.44 16.21 12.88
C ASP A 360 -15.75 14.77 12.47
N PRO A 361 -16.80 14.12 13.00
CA PRO A 361 -17.10 12.73 12.71
C PRO A 361 -17.26 12.42 11.22
N SER A 362 -17.79 13.35 10.42
CA SER A 362 -17.97 13.14 8.97
C SER A 362 -16.63 13.18 8.23
N GLN A 363 -15.70 14.02 8.66
CA GLN A 363 -14.34 14.08 8.12
C GLN A 363 -13.54 12.81 8.51
N VAL A 364 -13.70 12.34 9.75
CA VAL A 364 -13.07 11.08 10.21
C VAL A 364 -13.59 9.90 9.37
N GLU A 365 -14.90 9.82 9.13
CA GLU A 365 -15.52 8.80 8.28
C GLU A 365 -15.04 8.91 6.82
N ALA A 366 -14.93 10.13 6.28
CA ALA A 366 -14.41 10.37 4.94
C ALA A 366 -12.98 9.86 4.80
N ILE A 367 -12.09 10.14 5.76
CA ILE A 367 -10.70 9.67 5.78
C ILE A 367 -10.64 8.15 5.98
N ALA A 368 -11.47 7.59 6.88
CA ALA A 368 -11.46 6.16 7.19
C ALA A 368 -11.83 5.29 5.97
N HIS A 369 -12.83 5.70 5.20
CA HIS A 369 -13.31 4.93 4.05
C HIS A 369 -13.94 5.76 2.94
N GLY A 370 -14.67 6.84 3.27
CA GLY A 370 -15.54 7.54 2.32
C GLY A 370 -14.81 8.04 1.07
N ASN A 371 -13.61 8.61 1.23
CA ASN A 371 -12.81 9.16 0.14
C ASN A 371 -12.31 8.06 -0.81
N MET A 372 -11.78 6.97 -0.28
CA MET A 372 -11.33 5.85 -1.10
C MET A 372 -12.51 5.15 -1.78
N LEU A 373 -13.64 4.97 -1.09
CA LEU A 373 -14.85 4.40 -1.70
C LEU A 373 -15.37 5.30 -2.84
N ARG A 374 -15.37 6.63 -2.67
CA ARG A 374 -15.74 7.57 -3.75
C ARG A 374 -14.80 7.41 -4.95
N PHE A 375 -13.50 7.33 -4.72
CA PHE A 375 -12.51 7.11 -5.78
C PHE A 375 -12.75 5.78 -6.50
N LEU A 376 -12.92 4.69 -5.75
CA LEU A 376 -13.15 3.36 -6.32
C LEU A 376 -14.42 3.26 -7.15
N ARG A 377 -15.52 3.96 -6.78
CA ARG A 377 -16.74 4.02 -7.60
C ARG A 377 -16.53 4.70 -8.96
N ARG A 378 -15.48 5.52 -9.11
CA ARG A 378 -15.11 6.13 -10.40
C ARG A 378 -14.23 5.21 -11.25
N VAL A 379 -13.50 4.29 -10.60
CA VAL A 379 -12.58 3.35 -11.25
C VAL A 379 -13.25 2.06 -11.65
N LEU A 380 -14.13 1.54 -10.79
CA LEU A 380 -14.77 0.25 -11.01
C LEU A 380 -15.83 0.35 -12.11
N PRO A 381 -15.95 -0.67 -12.99
CA PRO A 381 -17.02 -0.70 -13.98
C PRO A 381 -18.40 -0.78 -13.29
N GLY A 382 -19.37 -0.04 -13.83
CA GLY A 382 -20.78 -0.11 -13.44
C GLY A 382 -21.46 -1.39 -13.94
N GLN A 383 -22.76 -1.56 -13.59
CA GLN A 383 -23.56 -2.66 -14.10
C GLN A 383 -23.61 -2.64 -15.64
N GLY A 384 -23.32 -3.78 -16.26
CA GLY A 384 -23.56 -4.00 -17.69
C GLY A 384 -22.41 -3.70 -18.64
N THR A 385 -21.23 -3.34 -18.16
CA THR A 385 -20.02 -3.24 -18.99
C THR A 385 -19.12 -4.46 -18.83
N THR A 386 -19.65 -5.65 -19.09
CA THR A 386 -18.80 -6.80 -19.41
C THR A 386 -18.36 -6.63 -20.85
N SER A 387 -17.12 -6.20 -21.05
CA SER A 387 -16.44 -6.21 -22.35
C SER A 387 -16.14 -7.61 -22.79
#